data_43228147f2dd209a49880b77ac79b2ca
#
_entry.id   43228147f2dd209a49880b77ac79b2ca
#
_cell.length_a   1.000
_cell.length_b   1.000
_cell.length_c   1.000
_cell.angle_alpha   90.00
_cell.angle_beta   90.00
_cell.angle_gamma   90.00
#
_symmetry.space_group_name_H-M   'P 1'
#
loop_
_entity.id
_entity.type
_entity.pdbx_description
1 polymer ?
#
loop_
_entity_poly.entity_id
_entity_poly.type
_entity_poly.pdbx_seq_one_letter_code
_entity_poly.pdbx_strand_id
1 'polypeptide(L)'
;MSYHNIPTPEWDYVYSLDDDIREDLKYPLIVKPANTDNSIGITNDSVVKNKEELYRQLEKVIKEIGRPALIEEYIDGDEYDVPIIGSEEDDLRILPLARSIFDELPENLWHIYPFEAKDTDGGEYKKIIVQRPPKNINKKLEALLGEIALDTYNILDCHDYGRIEIRVDKNNNPYENY
;
A
#
# COMPACT_ATOMS: atom_id res chain seq x y z
N MET A 1 -0.85 13.83 1.44
CA MET A 1 0.37 13.22 1.99
C MET A 1 1.62 14.00 1.60
N SER A 2 2.04 14.04 0.34
CA SER A 2 3.28 14.74 -0.10
C SER A 2 3.37 16.20 0.35
N TYR A 3 2.26 16.96 0.33
CA TYR A 3 2.21 18.34 0.82
C TYR A 3 2.56 18.47 2.32
N HIS A 4 2.34 17.42 3.09
CA HIS A 4 2.58 17.36 4.54
C HIS A 4 3.88 16.62 4.89
N ASN A 5 4.76 16.37 3.91
CA ASN A 5 6.01 15.63 4.07
C ASN A 5 5.85 14.18 4.56
N ILE A 6 4.69 13.59 4.40
CA ILE A 6 4.51 12.15 4.61
C ILE A 6 5.11 11.43 3.41
N PRO A 7 6.07 10.52 3.62
CA PRO A 7 6.68 9.79 2.51
C PRO A 7 5.65 8.89 1.83
N THR A 8 5.45 9.11 0.53
CA THR A 8 4.61 8.29 -0.34
C THR A 8 5.42 7.86 -1.56
N PRO A 9 5.06 6.77 -2.26
CA PRO A 9 5.61 6.50 -3.57
C PRO A 9 5.35 7.68 -4.53
N GLU A 10 6.15 7.83 -5.57
CA GLU A 10 5.79 8.74 -6.68
C GLU A 10 4.54 8.20 -7.37
N TRP A 11 3.62 9.08 -7.73
CA TRP A 11 2.29 8.67 -8.16
C TRP A 11 1.71 9.55 -9.26
N ASP A 12 0.68 9.01 -9.92
CA ASP A 12 -0.21 9.73 -10.82
C ASP A 12 -1.65 9.26 -10.68
N TYR A 13 -2.61 10.09 -11.10
CA TYR A 13 -4.03 9.81 -10.98
C TYR A 13 -4.73 9.97 -12.32
N VAL A 14 -5.38 8.92 -12.80
CA VAL A 14 -5.94 8.82 -14.15
C VAL A 14 -7.45 8.57 -14.08
N TYR A 15 -8.22 9.44 -14.69
CA TYR A 15 -9.70 9.31 -14.81
C TYR A 15 -10.11 8.58 -16.09
N SER A 16 -9.36 8.76 -17.16
CA SER A 16 -9.64 8.22 -18.49
C SER A 16 -8.37 7.74 -19.18
N LEU A 17 -8.52 6.88 -20.20
CA LEU A 17 -7.36 6.38 -20.97
C LEU A 17 -6.74 7.47 -21.89
N ASP A 18 -7.43 8.61 -22.03
CA ASP A 18 -6.96 9.74 -22.82
C ASP A 18 -6.17 10.76 -21.97
N ASP A 19 -6.09 10.54 -20.66
CA ASP A 19 -5.32 11.40 -19.77
C ASP A 19 -3.83 11.20 -19.99
N ASP A 20 -3.07 12.30 -19.90
CA ASP A 20 -1.61 12.24 -19.93
C ASP A 20 -1.10 11.62 -18.63
N ILE A 21 -0.17 10.69 -18.74
CA ILE A 21 0.49 10.03 -17.60
C ILE A 21 1.90 10.59 -17.44
N ARG A 22 2.30 10.86 -16.22
CA ARG A 22 3.67 11.30 -15.89
C ARG A 22 4.72 10.35 -16.49
N GLU A 23 5.65 10.91 -17.27
CA GLU A 23 6.72 10.14 -17.93
C GLU A 23 7.90 9.82 -17.00
N ASP A 24 7.99 10.48 -15.84
CA ASP A 24 9.09 10.35 -14.89
C ASP A 24 8.91 9.23 -13.85
N LEU A 25 7.74 8.57 -13.84
CA LEU A 25 7.47 7.39 -13.00
C LEU A 25 8.34 6.20 -13.41
N LYS A 26 8.91 5.52 -12.42
CA LYS A 26 9.85 4.40 -12.64
C LYS A 26 9.18 3.05 -12.44
N TYR A 27 9.29 2.22 -13.46
CA TYR A 27 8.85 0.82 -13.36
C TYR A 27 9.70 -0.02 -12.39
N PRO A 28 9.10 -1.03 -11.73
CA PRO A 28 7.71 -1.44 -11.83
C PRO A 28 6.76 -0.45 -11.17
N LEU A 29 5.53 -0.36 -11.69
CA LEU A 29 4.46 0.45 -11.13
C LEU A 29 3.34 -0.45 -10.62
N ILE A 30 2.57 -0.01 -9.63
CA ILE A 30 1.32 -0.63 -9.23
C ILE A 30 0.15 0.24 -9.66
N VAL A 31 -0.88 -0.38 -10.25
CA VAL A 31 -2.10 0.31 -10.70
C VAL A 31 -3.28 -0.20 -9.88
N LYS A 32 -3.91 0.71 -9.16
CA LYS A 32 -5.00 0.43 -8.21
C LYS A 32 -6.26 1.21 -8.59
N PRO A 33 -7.48 0.69 -8.34
CA PRO A 33 -8.67 1.54 -8.30
C PRO A 33 -8.52 2.57 -7.18
N ALA A 34 -8.66 3.87 -7.49
CA ALA A 34 -8.32 4.94 -6.55
C ALA A 34 -9.32 5.14 -5.40
N ASN A 35 -10.52 4.58 -5.49
CA ASN A 35 -11.60 4.79 -4.52
C ASN A 35 -12.36 3.50 -4.18
N THR A 36 -11.62 2.41 -4.06
CA THR A 36 -12.10 1.15 -3.48
C THR A 36 -11.34 0.85 -2.20
N ASP A 37 -11.87 -0.05 -1.39
CA ASP A 37 -11.21 -0.54 -0.19
C ASP A 37 -10.95 -2.06 -0.27
N ASN A 38 -10.37 -2.62 0.78
CA ASN A 38 -10.19 -4.06 0.97
C ASN A 38 -9.48 -4.76 -0.20
N SER A 39 -8.54 -4.08 -0.90
CA SER A 39 -7.81 -4.57 -2.08
C SER A 39 -8.71 -4.97 -3.27
N ILE A 40 -9.97 -4.47 -3.33
CA ILE A 40 -10.86 -4.74 -4.46
C ILE A 40 -10.21 -4.24 -5.75
N GLY A 41 -10.09 -5.13 -6.74
CA GLY A 41 -9.47 -4.84 -8.03
C GLY A 41 -7.95 -4.94 -8.06
N ILE A 42 -7.30 -5.24 -6.94
CA ILE A 42 -5.85 -5.49 -6.86
C ILE A 42 -5.59 -6.98 -7.03
N THR A 43 -4.76 -7.32 -8.00
CA THR A 43 -4.32 -8.68 -8.32
C THR A 43 -2.82 -8.67 -8.59
N ASN A 44 -2.20 -9.83 -8.81
CA ASN A 44 -0.79 -9.89 -9.20
C ASN A 44 -0.48 -9.06 -10.46
N ASP A 45 -1.42 -9.00 -11.40
CA ASP A 45 -1.28 -8.21 -12.64
C ASP A 45 -1.38 -6.69 -12.41
N SER A 46 -1.73 -6.25 -11.19
CA SER A 46 -1.76 -4.83 -10.85
C SER A 46 -0.35 -4.22 -10.80
N VAL A 47 0.69 -5.03 -10.63
CA VAL A 47 2.08 -4.57 -10.76
C VAL A 47 2.56 -4.78 -12.19
N VAL A 48 2.96 -3.69 -12.83
CA VAL A 48 3.29 -3.61 -14.26
C VAL A 48 4.74 -3.21 -14.47
N LYS A 49 5.39 -3.79 -15.51
CA LYS A 49 6.82 -3.63 -15.78
C LYS A 49 7.13 -2.70 -16.96
N ASN A 50 6.12 -2.36 -17.75
CA ASN A 50 6.28 -1.60 -18.99
C ASN A 50 4.97 -0.91 -19.36
N LYS A 51 5.05 -0.04 -20.37
CA LYS A 51 3.94 0.76 -20.86
C LYS A 51 2.75 -0.07 -21.38
N GLU A 52 3.01 -1.20 -22.02
CA GLU A 52 1.96 -2.07 -22.55
C GLU A 52 1.13 -2.67 -21.41
N GLU A 53 1.79 -3.20 -20.39
CA GLU A 53 1.14 -3.74 -19.19
C GLU A 53 0.38 -2.63 -18.42
N LEU A 54 0.97 -1.43 -18.33
CA LEU A 54 0.34 -0.27 -17.71
C LEU A 54 -1.01 0.04 -18.37
N TYR A 55 -1.04 0.22 -19.70
CA TYR A 55 -2.29 0.56 -20.39
C TYR A 55 -3.33 -0.56 -20.31
N ARG A 56 -2.94 -1.82 -20.34
CA ARG A 56 -3.84 -2.96 -20.15
C ARG A 56 -4.47 -2.93 -18.75
N GLN A 57 -3.69 -2.64 -17.72
CA GLN A 57 -4.21 -2.56 -16.36
C GLN A 57 -5.08 -1.32 -16.14
N LEU A 58 -4.74 -0.18 -16.75
CA LEU A 58 -5.58 1.01 -16.76
C LEU A 58 -6.94 0.74 -17.43
N GLU A 59 -6.94 0.04 -18.56
CA GLU A 59 -8.19 -0.34 -19.24
C GLU A 59 -9.08 -1.19 -18.34
N LYS A 60 -8.52 -2.17 -17.63
CA LYS A 60 -9.24 -2.99 -16.66
C LYS A 60 -9.82 -2.13 -15.52
N VAL A 61 -9.03 -1.25 -14.91
CA VAL A 61 -9.51 -0.41 -13.80
C VAL A 61 -10.59 0.57 -14.26
N ILE A 62 -10.36 1.26 -15.38
CA ILE A 62 -11.24 2.35 -15.84
C ILE A 62 -12.49 1.82 -16.52
N LYS A 63 -12.37 0.80 -17.40
CA LYS A 63 -13.52 0.32 -18.18
C LYS A 63 -14.27 -0.83 -17.52
N GLU A 64 -13.57 -1.79 -16.89
CA GLU A 64 -14.20 -2.98 -16.34
C GLU A 64 -14.65 -2.75 -14.89
N ILE A 65 -13.78 -2.16 -14.05
CA ILE A 65 -14.13 -1.83 -12.66
C ILE A 65 -14.90 -0.53 -12.58
N GLY A 66 -14.75 0.36 -13.56
CA GLY A 66 -15.46 1.63 -13.63
C GLY A 66 -15.00 2.65 -12.59
N ARG A 67 -13.70 2.68 -12.28
CA ARG A 67 -13.11 3.57 -11.30
C ARG A 67 -11.92 4.33 -11.87
N PRO A 68 -11.60 5.54 -11.34
CA PRO A 68 -10.32 6.16 -11.60
C PRO A 68 -9.17 5.26 -11.15
N ALA A 69 -8.03 5.38 -11.80
CA ALA A 69 -6.84 4.61 -11.46
C ALA A 69 -5.82 5.49 -10.71
N LEU A 70 -5.26 4.96 -9.64
CA LEU A 70 -4.05 5.45 -8.99
C LEU A 70 -2.87 4.61 -9.48
N ILE A 71 -1.85 5.26 -10.00
CA ILE A 71 -0.59 4.67 -10.45
C ILE A 71 0.46 5.06 -9.44
N GLU A 72 1.22 4.12 -8.90
CA GLU A 72 2.31 4.41 -7.96
C GLU A 72 3.57 3.61 -8.33
N GLU A 73 4.75 4.16 -8.01
CA GLU A 73 5.97 3.37 -8.05
C GLU A 73 5.85 2.21 -7.04
N TYR A 74 6.11 0.99 -7.52
CA TYR A 74 6.00 -0.21 -6.66
C TYR A 74 7.14 -0.28 -5.66
N ILE A 75 6.82 -0.33 -4.39
CA ILE A 75 7.80 -0.48 -3.30
C ILE A 75 7.93 -1.97 -2.96
N ASP A 76 9.08 -2.56 -3.31
CA ASP A 76 9.40 -3.96 -2.98
C ASP A 76 9.94 -4.07 -1.55
N GLY A 77 9.18 -4.71 -0.68
CA GLY A 77 9.53 -4.90 0.72
C GLY A 77 8.36 -5.37 1.56
N ASP A 78 8.47 -5.22 2.86
CA ASP A 78 7.43 -5.61 3.81
C ASP A 78 6.32 -4.58 3.91
N GLU A 79 5.16 -5.02 4.35
CA GLU A 79 4.03 -4.15 4.66
C GLU A 79 3.76 -4.15 6.16
N TYR A 80 3.60 -2.96 6.72
CA TYR A 80 3.29 -2.78 8.13
C TYR A 80 1.91 -2.15 8.30
N ASP A 81 1.09 -2.78 9.13
CA ASP A 81 -0.15 -2.19 9.63
C ASP A 81 0.15 -1.47 10.95
N VAL A 82 -0.20 -0.21 11.04
CA VAL A 82 -0.10 0.59 12.25
C VAL A 82 -1.50 0.99 12.72
N PRO A 83 -2.11 0.21 13.63
CA PRO A 83 -3.44 0.53 14.15
C PRO A 83 -3.36 1.63 15.21
N ILE A 84 -4.29 2.59 15.14
CA ILE A 84 -4.41 3.73 16.05
C ILE A 84 -5.81 3.77 16.61
N ILE A 85 -5.93 4.10 17.90
CA ILE A 85 -7.20 4.36 18.58
C ILE A 85 -7.15 5.72 19.25
N GLY A 86 -8.32 6.39 19.34
CA GLY A 86 -8.50 7.70 19.94
C GLY A 86 -8.96 8.76 18.94
N SER A 87 -9.46 9.88 19.46
CA SER A 87 -10.03 10.97 18.65
C SER A 87 -9.41 12.33 18.94
N GLU A 88 -8.70 12.46 20.03
CA GLU A 88 -8.05 13.69 20.46
C GLU A 88 -6.56 13.45 20.64
N GLU A 89 -5.75 14.46 20.41
CA GLU A 89 -4.28 14.39 20.42
C GLU A 89 -3.73 13.72 21.70
N ASP A 90 -4.31 14.04 22.86
CA ASP A 90 -3.91 13.48 24.16
C ASP A 90 -4.38 12.04 24.42
N ASP A 91 -5.29 11.51 23.59
CA ASP A 91 -5.85 10.15 23.73
C ASP A 91 -5.41 9.18 22.62
N LEU A 92 -4.66 9.65 21.63
CA LEU A 92 -4.17 8.81 20.54
C LEU A 92 -3.20 7.75 21.04
N ARG A 93 -3.45 6.50 20.70
CA ARG A 93 -2.60 5.35 21.06
C ARG A 93 -2.35 4.47 19.86
N ILE A 94 -1.08 4.23 19.60
CA ILE A 94 -0.65 3.19 18.66
C ILE A 94 -0.77 1.84 19.34
N LEU A 95 -1.48 0.92 18.72
CA LEU A 95 -1.55 -0.47 19.15
C LEU A 95 -0.38 -1.27 18.55
N PRO A 96 -0.12 -2.50 19.03
CA PRO A 96 0.93 -3.33 18.47
C PRO A 96 0.80 -3.48 16.95
N LEU A 97 1.87 -3.17 16.23
CA LEU A 97 1.95 -3.24 14.77
C LEU A 97 1.76 -4.68 14.29
N ALA A 98 1.35 -4.81 13.02
CA ALA A 98 1.50 -6.05 12.29
C ALA A 98 2.53 -5.87 11.15
N ARG A 99 3.20 -6.95 10.75
CA ARG A 99 4.11 -7.01 9.61
C ARG A 99 3.72 -8.17 8.72
N SER A 100 3.47 -7.90 7.46
CA SER A 100 3.28 -8.87 6.41
C SER A 100 4.60 -9.11 5.68
N ILE A 101 5.07 -10.36 5.69
CA ILE A 101 6.34 -10.82 5.12
C ILE A 101 6.03 -11.68 3.91
N PHE A 102 6.67 -11.39 2.79
CA PHE A 102 6.38 -12.00 1.49
C PHE A 102 7.48 -12.97 1.01
N ASP A 103 8.52 -13.18 1.80
CA ASP A 103 9.73 -13.95 1.42
C ASP A 103 9.45 -15.40 0.98
N GLU A 104 8.31 -15.98 1.39
CA GLU A 104 7.92 -17.35 1.02
C GLU A 104 7.02 -17.42 -0.22
N LEU A 105 6.71 -16.27 -0.82
CA LEU A 105 5.94 -16.26 -2.06
C LEU A 105 6.80 -16.79 -3.23
N PRO A 106 6.17 -17.49 -4.21
CA PRO A 106 6.83 -17.86 -5.45
C PRO A 106 7.38 -16.65 -6.21
N GLU A 107 8.51 -16.79 -6.89
CA GLU A 107 9.20 -15.72 -7.63
C GLU A 107 8.34 -15.03 -8.71
N ASN A 108 7.28 -15.68 -9.18
CA ASN A 108 6.35 -15.12 -10.15
C ASN A 108 5.24 -14.26 -9.53
N LEU A 109 5.19 -14.16 -8.21
CA LEU A 109 4.24 -13.32 -7.50
C LEU A 109 4.92 -12.07 -6.93
N TRP A 110 4.21 -10.95 -7.04
CA TRP A 110 4.64 -9.72 -6.43
C TRP A 110 4.39 -9.70 -4.92
N HIS A 111 5.22 -8.98 -4.20
CA HIS A 111 5.07 -8.78 -2.75
C HIS A 111 3.95 -7.76 -2.48
N ILE A 112 2.71 -8.17 -2.69
CA ILE A 112 1.50 -7.39 -2.42
C ILE A 112 0.51 -8.23 -1.63
N TYR A 113 -0.49 -7.58 -1.04
CA TYR A 113 -1.60 -8.25 -0.36
C TYR A 113 -2.89 -8.09 -1.21
N PRO A 114 -3.09 -8.90 -2.26
CA PRO A 114 -4.21 -8.75 -3.19
C PRO A 114 -5.53 -9.21 -2.56
N PHE A 115 -6.63 -8.93 -3.26
CA PHE A 115 -7.96 -9.32 -2.80
C PHE A 115 -8.08 -10.84 -2.54
N GLU A 116 -7.51 -11.67 -3.42
CA GLU A 116 -7.53 -13.12 -3.28
C GLU A 116 -6.79 -13.64 -2.04
N ALA A 117 -5.80 -12.90 -1.51
CA ALA A 117 -5.11 -13.25 -0.27
C ALA A 117 -6.02 -13.21 0.96
N LYS A 118 -7.17 -12.51 0.86
CA LYS A 118 -8.17 -12.36 1.91
C LYS A 118 -9.23 -13.45 1.88
N ASP A 119 -9.27 -14.27 0.82
CA ASP A 119 -10.20 -15.39 0.70
C ASP A 119 -9.70 -16.61 1.48
N THR A 120 -10.63 -17.44 1.92
CA THR A 120 -10.34 -18.71 2.63
C THR A 120 -9.50 -19.68 1.81
N ASP A 121 -9.57 -19.59 0.48
CA ASP A 121 -8.78 -20.41 -0.43
C ASP A 121 -7.47 -19.77 -0.91
N GLY A 122 -7.28 -18.47 -0.72
CA GLY A 122 -6.08 -17.60 -0.87
C GLY A 122 -4.89 -18.06 -1.73
N GLY A 123 -4.96 -19.24 -2.35
CA GLY A 123 -3.94 -19.78 -3.24
C GLY A 123 -2.53 -19.74 -2.65
N GLU A 124 -1.56 -19.33 -3.45
CA GLU A 124 -0.16 -19.19 -3.06
C GLU A 124 0.07 -18.04 -2.04
N TYR A 125 -0.84 -17.06 -1.98
CA TYR A 125 -0.76 -15.94 -1.03
C TYR A 125 -0.99 -16.35 0.43
N LYS A 126 -1.45 -17.57 0.71
CA LYS A 126 -1.44 -18.17 2.07
C LYS A 126 -0.04 -18.26 2.67
N LYS A 127 1.00 -18.16 1.86
CA LYS A 127 2.40 -18.13 2.29
C LYS A 127 2.84 -16.78 2.86
N ILE A 128 2.00 -15.75 2.76
CA ILE A 128 2.25 -14.49 3.44
C ILE A 128 2.23 -14.72 4.95
N ILE A 129 3.33 -14.40 5.60
CA ILE A 129 3.47 -14.54 7.05
C ILE A 129 3.10 -13.22 7.71
N VAL A 130 2.06 -13.22 8.55
CA VAL A 130 1.68 -12.04 9.33
C VAL A 130 2.14 -12.18 10.78
N GLN A 131 3.02 -11.28 11.21
CA GLN A 131 3.52 -11.21 12.59
C GLN A 131 2.83 -10.08 13.37
N ARG A 132 2.27 -10.39 14.54
CA ARG A 132 1.60 -9.44 15.45
C ARG A 132 1.98 -9.74 16.91
N PRO A 133 2.85 -8.95 17.58
CA PRO A 133 3.68 -7.89 17.00
C PRO A 133 4.82 -8.41 16.11
N PRO A 134 5.45 -7.54 15.29
CA PRO A 134 6.61 -7.89 14.48
C PRO A 134 7.76 -8.38 15.36
N LYS A 135 8.42 -9.47 14.92
CA LYS A 135 9.64 -9.95 15.58
C LYS A 135 10.86 -9.19 15.05
N ASN A 136 11.77 -8.82 15.95
CA ASN A 136 13.05 -8.20 15.59
C ASN A 136 12.97 -6.89 14.78
N ILE A 137 11.90 -6.12 14.95
CA ILE A 137 11.82 -4.80 14.33
C ILE A 137 12.87 -3.88 14.96
N ASN A 138 13.53 -3.09 14.12
CA ASN A 138 14.44 -2.04 14.59
C ASN A 138 13.64 -0.94 15.29
N LYS A 139 14.03 -0.57 16.51
CA LYS A 139 13.33 0.46 17.31
C LYS A 139 13.23 1.82 16.62
N LYS A 140 14.22 2.18 15.78
CA LYS A 140 14.14 3.42 15.01
C LYS A 140 13.06 3.34 13.92
N LEU A 141 12.99 2.20 13.25
CA LEU A 141 11.95 1.95 12.24
C LEU A 141 10.57 1.93 12.91
N GLU A 142 10.42 1.22 14.03
CA GLU A 142 9.15 1.16 14.78
C GLU A 142 8.66 2.55 15.18
N ALA A 143 9.57 3.39 15.71
CA ALA A 143 9.25 4.78 16.07
C ALA A 143 8.85 5.62 14.85
N LEU A 144 9.59 5.49 13.74
CA LEU A 144 9.30 6.22 12.50
C LEU A 144 7.96 5.79 11.88
N LEU A 145 7.64 4.50 11.88
CA LEU A 145 6.33 4.01 11.43
C LEU A 145 5.19 4.58 12.28
N GLY A 146 5.41 4.66 13.60
CA GLY A 146 4.45 5.27 14.51
C GLY A 146 4.24 6.76 14.25
N GLU A 147 5.31 7.51 14.02
CA GLU A 147 5.26 8.94 13.69
C GLU A 147 4.50 9.18 12.38
N ILE A 148 4.88 8.50 11.29
CA ILE A 148 4.20 8.60 10.00
C ILE A 148 2.71 8.27 10.13
N ALA A 149 2.38 7.23 10.87
CA ALA A 149 0.99 6.81 11.04
C ALA A 149 0.16 7.83 11.84
N LEU A 150 0.70 8.41 12.90
CA LEU A 150 0.04 9.47 13.68
C LEU A 150 -0.15 10.73 12.84
N ASP A 151 0.86 11.15 12.09
CA ASP A 151 0.77 12.31 11.21
C ASP A 151 -0.30 12.08 10.13
N THR A 152 -0.32 10.89 9.51
CA THR A 152 -1.34 10.51 8.53
C THR A 152 -2.74 10.54 9.15
N TYR A 153 -2.90 9.93 10.32
CA TYR A 153 -4.18 9.86 11.03
C TYR A 153 -4.74 11.26 11.33
N ASN A 154 -3.88 12.17 11.84
CA ASN A 154 -4.25 13.54 12.16
C ASN A 154 -4.56 14.38 10.90
N ILE A 155 -3.75 14.26 9.84
CA ILE A 155 -3.93 15.02 8.60
C ILE A 155 -5.25 14.62 7.89
N LEU A 156 -5.63 13.35 7.99
CA LEU A 156 -6.89 12.84 7.44
C LEU A 156 -8.11 13.09 8.35
N ASP A 157 -7.90 13.74 9.50
CA ASP A 157 -8.96 14.00 10.49
C ASP A 157 -9.69 12.70 10.91
N CYS A 158 -8.92 11.65 11.13
CA CYS A 158 -9.45 10.35 11.55
C CYS A 158 -9.88 10.39 13.02
N HIS A 159 -10.95 9.69 13.35
CA HIS A 159 -11.51 9.58 14.69
C HIS A 159 -11.76 8.13 15.08
N ASP A 160 -11.84 7.87 16.39
CA ASP A 160 -12.14 6.59 17.04
C ASP A 160 -11.07 5.53 16.81
N TYR A 161 -10.90 5.03 15.60
CA TYR A 161 -9.82 4.10 15.24
C TYR A 161 -9.52 4.17 13.76
N GLY A 162 -8.28 3.83 13.42
CA GLY A 162 -7.83 3.65 12.04
C GLY A 162 -6.64 2.72 11.96
N ARG A 163 -6.28 2.37 10.75
CA ARG A 163 -5.09 1.56 10.45
C ARG A 163 -4.40 2.17 9.25
N ILE A 164 -3.16 2.56 9.46
CA ILE A 164 -2.31 3.08 8.41
C ILE A 164 -1.43 1.94 7.88
N GLU A 165 -1.46 1.73 6.58
CA GLU A 165 -0.64 0.73 5.89
C GLU A 165 0.61 1.40 5.35
N ILE A 166 1.79 0.89 5.70
CA ILE A 166 3.08 1.47 5.32
C ILE A 166 3.95 0.39 4.69
N ARG A 167 4.41 0.65 3.46
CA ARG A 167 5.42 -0.18 2.79
C ARG A 167 6.80 0.23 3.24
N VAL A 168 7.66 -0.74 3.50
CA VAL A 168 9.06 -0.51 3.88
C VAL A 168 9.96 -1.22 2.90
N ASP A 169 10.79 -0.46 2.20
CA ASP A 169 11.73 -1.01 1.24
C ASP A 169 12.88 -1.79 1.90
N LYS A 170 13.70 -2.45 1.10
CA LYS A 170 14.87 -3.22 1.56
C LYS A 170 15.95 -2.38 2.26
N ASN A 171 15.88 -1.06 2.15
CA ASN A 171 16.80 -0.12 2.82
C ASN A 171 16.19 0.45 4.11
N ASN A 172 15.03 -0.04 4.54
CA ASN A 172 14.22 0.45 5.66
C ASN A 172 13.67 1.86 5.46
N ASN A 173 13.41 2.29 4.23
CA ASN A 173 12.68 3.51 3.96
C ASN A 173 11.17 3.21 3.97
N PRO A 174 10.39 3.88 4.81
CA PRO A 174 8.94 3.73 4.84
C PRO A 174 8.26 4.63 3.80
N TYR A 175 7.16 4.13 3.25
CA TYR A 175 6.27 4.82 2.32
C TYR A 175 4.83 4.51 2.72
N GLU A 176 4.05 5.53 3.02
CA GLU A 176 2.61 5.37 3.27
C GLU A 176 1.96 4.86 1.99
N ASN A 177 1.15 3.83 2.12
CA ASN A 177 0.54 3.11 1.01
C ASN A 177 -0.94 3.46 0.93
N TYR A 178 -1.30 4.23 -0.09
CA TYR A 178 -2.68 4.67 -0.30
C TYR A 178 -3.60 3.55 -0.77
#